data_e30a99963e1785c9c65bcb01adc7cce5
#
_entry.id   e30a99963e1785c9c65bcb01adc7cce5
#
_cell.length_a   1.000
_cell.length_b   1.000
_cell.length_c   1.000
_cell.angle_alpha   90.00
_cell.angle_beta   90.00
_cell.angle_gamma   90.00
#
_symmetry.space_group_name_H-M   'P 1'
#
loop_
_entity.id
_entity.type
_entity.pdbx_description
1 polymer ?
#
loop_
_entity_poly.entity_id
_entity_poly.type
_entity_poly.pdbx_seq_one_letter_code
_entity_poly.pdbx_strand_id
1 'polypeptide(L)'
;MSSVSFVVPVFNKAKYLKTVIKSLILQTGNFDKEYIFINDGSTDNYLEILKREIKNLKNCKIISQKNKGSASATNLGIRASEMKYIKFLDADDLIINKTTLILLDLLEKNKKFILAYGLQRKVVDISSVKLDDNLKNLNITYQNNPIKLAMRNSMFNPSQFLVRTDICKMVGGCDERVIHSQEYSLTLRLANIGNFIRLNYPVAILPMQAPGQISEKKNNQIYRVSKSLELFIEDNSKLNLNIKLYAQRRLTARAWRFVRGKKNRAIYFKYFLLYLIGLF
;
A
#
# COMPACT_ATOMS: atom_id res chain seq x y z
N MET A 1 -11.33 8.34 -21.64
CA MET A 1 -11.96 7.19 -20.97
C MET A 1 -11.21 6.92 -19.67
N SER A 2 -11.85 6.49 -18.61
CA SER A 2 -11.16 6.14 -17.37
C SER A 2 -10.47 4.80 -17.53
N SER A 3 -9.26 4.66 -16.96
CA SER A 3 -8.44 3.46 -17.15
C SER A 3 -7.59 3.15 -15.91
N VAL A 4 -7.37 1.87 -15.61
CA VAL A 4 -6.70 1.40 -14.39
C VAL A 4 -5.67 0.31 -14.71
N SER A 5 -4.42 0.52 -14.28
CA SER A 5 -3.39 -0.51 -14.21
C SER A 5 -3.49 -1.24 -12.86
N PHE A 6 -3.78 -2.52 -12.87
CA PHE A 6 -3.70 -3.38 -11.70
C PHE A 6 -2.28 -3.90 -11.55
N VAL A 7 -1.57 -3.47 -10.52
CA VAL A 7 -0.17 -3.86 -10.25
C VAL A 7 -0.16 -4.90 -9.14
N VAL A 8 0.37 -6.08 -9.44
CA VAL A 8 0.40 -7.25 -8.55
C VAL A 8 1.85 -7.74 -8.36
N PRO A 9 2.57 -7.25 -7.34
CA PRO A 9 3.86 -7.82 -6.96
C PRO A 9 3.69 -9.20 -6.36
N VAL A 10 4.53 -10.18 -6.78
CA VAL A 10 4.41 -11.57 -6.35
C VAL A 10 5.75 -12.15 -5.96
N PHE A 11 5.80 -12.78 -4.79
CA PHE A 11 6.92 -13.60 -4.33
C PHE A 11 6.40 -14.80 -3.55
N ASN A 12 6.53 -16.01 -4.11
CA ASN A 12 6.14 -17.28 -3.49
C ASN A 12 4.68 -17.30 -2.99
N LYS A 13 3.72 -16.93 -3.86
CA LYS A 13 2.28 -16.84 -3.54
C LYS A 13 1.42 -17.68 -4.50
N ALA A 14 1.98 -18.70 -5.15
CA ALA A 14 1.28 -19.54 -6.14
C ALA A 14 -0.08 -20.06 -5.66
N LYS A 15 -0.20 -20.47 -4.39
CA LYS A 15 -1.43 -21.02 -3.83
C LYS A 15 -2.61 -20.05 -3.79
N TYR A 16 -2.36 -18.73 -3.77
CA TYR A 16 -3.40 -17.71 -3.71
C TYR A 16 -3.80 -17.19 -5.09
N LEU A 17 -2.94 -17.40 -6.08
CA LEU A 17 -2.98 -16.72 -7.36
C LEU A 17 -4.31 -16.88 -8.09
N LYS A 18 -4.87 -18.09 -8.12
CA LYS A 18 -6.17 -18.35 -8.77
C LYS A 18 -7.29 -17.48 -8.19
N THR A 19 -7.37 -17.38 -6.86
CA THR A 19 -8.40 -16.59 -6.17
C THR A 19 -8.17 -15.09 -6.37
N VAL A 20 -6.91 -14.65 -6.33
CA VAL A 20 -6.50 -13.27 -6.59
C VAL A 20 -6.89 -12.84 -8.01
N ILE A 21 -6.54 -13.63 -9.04
CA ILE A 21 -6.89 -13.35 -10.44
C ILE A 21 -8.41 -13.32 -10.62
N LYS A 22 -9.14 -14.23 -9.99
CA LYS A 22 -10.62 -14.22 -10.02
C LYS A 22 -11.16 -12.88 -9.49
N SER A 23 -10.58 -12.33 -8.40
CA SER A 23 -11.01 -11.04 -7.85
C SER A 23 -10.72 -9.87 -8.79
N LEU A 24 -9.65 -9.93 -9.58
CA LEU A 24 -9.32 -8.95 -10.62
C LEU A 24 -10.31 -9.00 -11.80
N ILE A 25 -10.61 -10.20 -12.27
CA ILE A 25 -11.56 -10.41 -13.39
C ILE A 25 -12.95 -9.88 -13.04
N LEU A 26 -13.37 -10.07 -11.79
CA LEU A 26 -14.68 -9.64 -11.29
C LEU A 26 -14.77 -8.12 -11.06
N GLN A 27 -13.69 -7.33 -11.24
CA GLN A 27 -13.80 -5.89 -11.19
C GLN A 27 -14.58 -5.37 -12.39
N THR A 28 -15.86 -5.14 -12.20
CA THR A 28 -16.80 -4.68 -13.23
C THR A 28 -16.83 -3.15 -13.32
N GLY A 29 -17.23 -2.62 -14.47
CA GLY A 29 -17.37 -1.21 -14.74
C GLY A 29 -16.88 -0.84 -16.14
N ASN A 30 -17.30 0.32 -16.63
CA ASN A 30 -16.90 0.85 -17.93
C ASN A 30 -15.58 1.66 -17.81
N PHE A 31 -14.47 0.95 -17.68
CA PHE A 31 -13.11 1.51 -17.71
C PHE A 31 -12.13 0.51 -18.31
N ASP A 32 -11.10 1.00 -18.96
CA ASP A 32 -10.05 0.18 -19.53
C ASP A 32 -9.18 -0.42 -18.42
N LYS A 33 -8.71 -1.64 -18.61
CA LYS A 33 -7.94 -2.40 -17.64
C LYS A 33 -6.63 -2.90 -18.24
N GLU A 34 -5.58 -2.75 -17.47
CA GLU A 34 -4.26 -3.35 -17.69
C GLU A 34 -3.88 -4.15 -16.45
N TYR A 35 -3.28 -5.33 -16.64
CA TYR A 35 -2.85 -6.20 -15.54
C TYR A 35 -1.34 -6.38 -15.62
N ILE A 36 -0.63 -6.01 -14.56
CA ILE A 36 0.82 -6.03 -14.51
C ILE A 36 1.25 -6.91 -13.33
N PHE A 37 1.73 -8.10 -13.64
CA PHE A 37 2.23 -9.05 -12.64
C PHE A 37 3.75 -8.94 -12.56
N ILE A 38 4.27 -8.63 -11.39
CA ILE A 38 5.72 -8.51 -11.14
C ILE A 38 6.20 -9.73 -10.35
N ASN A 39 6.90 -10.62 -11.01
CA ASN A 39 7.55 -11.75 -10.35
C ASN A 39 8.87 -11.29 -9.71
N ASP A 40 8.91 -11.18 -8.38
CA ASP A 40 10.09 -10.80 -7.62
C ASP A 40 10.99 -12.01 -7.28
N GLY A 41 11.27 -12.86 -8.30
CA GLY A 41 12.16 -14.01 -8.15
C GLY A 41 11.51 -15.18 -7.39
N SER A 42 10.22 -15.46 -7.61
CA SER A 42 9.53 -16.61 -7.01
C SER A 42 10.21 -17.94 -7.41
N THR A 43 10.28 -18.85 -6.45
CA THR A 43 10.84 -20.21 -6.61
C THR A 43 9.75 -21.29 -6.63
N ASP A 44 8.49 -20.90 -6.39
CA ASP A 44 7.33 -21.78 -6.51
C ASP A 44 6.82 -21.84 -7.98
N ASN A 45 5.79 -22.63 -8.24
CA ASN A 45 5.19 -22.79 -9.57
C ASN A 45 4.28 -21.61 -10.01
N TYR A 46 4.51 -20.43 -9.43
CA TYR A 46 3.75 -19.20 -9.69
C TYR A 46 3.59 -18.90 -11.18
N LEU A 47 4.69 -18.95 -11.96
CA LEU A 47 4.67 -18.50 -13.35
C LEU A 47 3.81 -19.40 -14.24
N GLU A 48 3.84 -20.70 -14.01
CA GLU A 48 3.01 -21.67 -14.73
C GLU A 48 1.53 -21.44 -14.45
N ILE A 49 1.19 -21.32 -13.15
CA ILE A 49 -0.21 -21.07 -12.73
C ILE A 49 -0.68 -19.73 -13.31
N LEU A 50 0.15 -18.68 -13.21
CA LEU A 50 -0.21 -17.36 -13.75
C LEU A 50 -0.55 -17.44 -15.23
N LYS A 51 0.36 -17.98 -16.06
CA LYS A 51 0.14 -18.09 -17.51
C LYS A 51 -1.16 -18.82 -17.86
N ARG A 52 -1.48 -19.86 -17.11
CA ARG A 52 -2.75 -20.60 -17.29
C ARG A 52 -3.97 -19.76 -16.94
N GLU A 53 -3.96 -19.12 -15.78
CA GLU A 53 -5.12 -18.36 -15.27
C GLU A 53 -5.39 -17.07 -16.05
N ILE A 54 -4.36 -16.43 -16.64
CA ILE A 54 -4.53 -15.18 -17.42
C ILE A 54 -4.69 -15.42 -18.93
N LYS A 55 -4.71 -16.65 -19.41
CA LYS A 55 -4.73 -16.98 -20.85
C LYS A 55 -5.79 -16.20 -21.64
N ASN A 56 -6.93 -15.92 -21.03
CA ASN A 56 -8.06 -15.21 -21.65
C ASN A 56 -8.16 -13.73 -21.22
N LEU A 57 -7.21 -13.23 -20.43
CA LEU A 57 -7.17 -11.81 -20.06
C LEU A 57 -6.44 -11.00 -21.11
N LYS A 58 -7.08 -9.92 -21.57
CA LYS A 58 -6.43 -8.94 -22.44
C LYS A 58 -5.57 -7.98 -21.62
N ASN A 59 -4.59 -7.36 -22.26
CA ASN A 59 -3.71 -6.33 -21.67
C ASN A 59 -2.98 -6.80 -20.41
N CYS A 60 -2.41 -8.01 -20.45
CA CYS A 60 -1.60 -8.56 -19.36
C CYS A 60 -0.11 -8.44 -19.67
N LYS A 61 0.65 -7.93 -18.70
CA LYS A 61 2.12 -7.90 -18.71
C LYS A 61 2.66 -8.74 -17.57
N ILE A 62 3.65 -9.58 -17.84
CA ILE A 62 4.41 -10.34 -16.83
C ILE A 62 5.85 -9.85 -16.90
N ILE A 63 6.35 -9.29 -15.81
CA ILE A 63 7.72 -8.79 -15.70
C ILE A 63 8.40 -9.52 -14.56
N SER A 64 9.59 -10.08 -14.81
CA SER A 64 10.37 -10.80 -13.80
C SER A 64 11.64 -10.05 -13.44
N GLN A 65 11.98 -10.07 -12.15
CA GLN A 65 13.26 -9.59 -11.64
C GLN A 65 13.85 -10.60 -10.64
N LYS A 66 15.13 -10.49 -10.33
CA LYS A 66 15.70 -11.16 -9.16
C LYS A 66 15.05 -10.58 -7.91
N ASN A 67 14.89 -11.37 -6.85
CA ASN A 67 14.29 -10.89 -5.61
C ASN A 67 15.04 -9.65 -5.08
N LYS A 68 14.35 -8.51 -5.09
CA LYS A 68 14.80 -7.21 -4.56
C LYS A 68 13.84 -6.66 -3.50
N GLY A 69 12.80 -7.41 -3.18
CA GLY A 69 11.78 -7.05 -2.20
C GLY A 69 10.62 -6.24 -2.76
N SER A 70 9.58 -6.14 -1.95
CA SER A 70 8.27 -5.60 -2.34
C SER A 70 8.31 -4.15 -2.83
N ALA A 71 9.18 -3.30 -2.28
CA ALA A 71 9.31 -1.91 -2.72
C ALA A 71 9.82 -1.82 -4.18
N SER A 72 10.86 -2.58 -4.52
CA SER A 72 11.42 -2.63 -5.88
C SER A 72 10.43 -3.23 -6.88
N ALA A 73 9.76 -4.33 -6.51
CA ALA A 73 8.73 -4.95 -7.35
C ALA A 73 7.55 -4.00 -7.60
N THR A 74 7.09 -3.29 -6.56
CA THR A 74 6.04 -2.27 -6.71
C THR A 74 6.46 -1.15 -7.64
N ASN A 75 7.70 -0.64 -7.50
CA ASN A 75 8.24 0.41 -8.36
C ASN A 75 8.34 -0.03 -9.82
N LEU A 76 8.74 -1.28 -10.07
CA LEU A 76 8.75 -1.82 -11.43
C LEU A 76 7.35 -1.83 -12.04
N GLY A 77 6.33 -2.20 -11.26
CA GLY A 77 4.93 -2.11 -11.68
C GLY A 77 4.46 -0.68 -11.92
N ILE A 78 4.85 0.28 -11.07
CA ILE A 78 4.55 1.72 -11.28
C ILE A 78 5.14 2.21 -12.60
N ARG A 79 6.40 1.88 -12.89
CA ARG A 79 7.05 2.28 -14.17
C ARG A 79 6.36 1.67 -15.38
N ALA A 80 5.94 0.41 -15.28
CA ALA A 80 5.28 -0.32 -16.37
C ALA A 80 3.80 0.08 -16.59
N SER A 81 3.19 0.81 -15.64
CA SER A 81 1.80 1.25 -15.73
C SER A 81 1.60 2.32 -16.79
N GLU A 82 0.63 2.12 -17.69
CA GLU A 82 0.30 3.04 -18.79
C GLU A 82 -1.08 3.70 -18.62
N MET A 83 -1.94 3.14 -17.74
CA MET A 83 -3.28 3.66 -17.53
C MET A 83 -3.27 4.88 -16.60
N LYS A 84 -4.37 5.63 -16.58
CA LYS A 84 -4.54 6.88 -15.82
C LYS A 84 -4.44 6.72 -14.31
N TYR A 85 -4.82 5.56 -13.81
CA TYR A 85 -4.79 5.22 -12.39
C TYR A 85 -4.09 3.90 -12.15
N ILE A 86 -3.47 3.75 -10.97
CA ILE A 86 -2.89 2.49 -10.48
C ILE A 86 -3.72 1.98 -9.31
N LYS A 87 -4.11 0.71 -9.38
CA LYS A 87 -4.65 -0.10 -8.29
C LYS A 87 -3.62 -1.15 -7.92
N PHE A 88 -3.06 -1.08 -6.72
CA PHE A 88 -2.18 -2.14 -6.24
C PHE A 88 -2.98 -3.30 -5.65
N LEU A 89 -2.42 -4.49 -5.70
CA LEU A 89 -2.98 -5.69 -5.09
C LEU A 89 -1.85 -6.61 -4.62
N ASP A 90 -1.80 -6.89 -3.32
CA ASP A 90 -0.90 -7.91 -2.79
C ASP A 90 -1.37 -9.30 -3.24
N ALA A 91 -0.42 -10.19 -3.56
CA ALA A 91 -0.71 -11.48 -4.20
C ALA A 91 -1.40 -12.52 -3.29
N ASP A 92 -1.77 -12.14 -2.09
CA ASP A 92 -2.58 -12.91 -1.14
C ASP A 92 -3.85 -12.19 -0.67
N ASP A 93 -4.14 -11.00 -1.25
CA ASP A 93 -5.34 -10.22 -0.97
C ASP A 93 -6.39 -10.35 -2.07
N LEU A 94 -7.63 -9.95 -1.79
CA LEU A 94 -8.71 -9.87 -2.78
C LEU A 94 -9.29 -8.46 -2.84
N ILE A 95 -9.75 -8.07 -4.03
CA ILE A 95 -10.52 -6.84 -4.21
C ILE A 95 -12.00 -7.17 -4.22
N ILE A 96 -12.79 -6.45 -3.42
CA ILE A 96 -14.25 -6.59 -3.40
C ILE A 96 -14.83 -6.08 -4.72
N ASN A 97 -15.80 -6.79 -5.27
CA ASN A 97 -16.40 -6.47 -6.56
C ASN A 97 -16.91 -5.01 -6.61
N LYS A 98 -16.79 -4.35 -7.77
CA LYS A 98 -17.18 -2.95 -8.02
C LYS A 98 -16.44 -1.87 -7.22
N THR A 99 -15.63 -2.23 -6.23
CA THR A 99 -14.99 -1.21 -5.38
C THR A 99 -13.92 -0.39 -6.10
N THR A 100 -13.25 -0.98 -7.11
CA THR A 100 -12.34 -0.21 -7.97
C THR A 100 -13.09 0.88 -8.74
N LEU A 101 -14.27 0.58 -9.28
CA LEU A 101 -15.10 1.57 -9.98
C LEU A 101 -15.51 2.71 -9.03
N ILE A 102 -15.90 2.40 -7.79
CA ILE A 102 -16.29 3.41 -6.80
C ILE A 102 -15.11 4.35 -6.48
N LEU A 103 -13.92 3.79 -6.22
CA LEU A 103 -12.72 4.60 -5.95
C LEU A 103 -12.35 5.46 -7.18
N LEU A 104 -12.52 4.91 -8.37
CA LEU A 104 -12.30 5.61 -9.63
C LEU A 104 -13.25 6.79 -9.80
N ASP A 105 -14.55 6.58 -9.60
CA ASP A 105 -15.59 7.61 -9.67
C ASP A 105 -15.33 8.73 -8.66
N LEU A 106 -14.88 8.40 -7.45
CA LEU A 106 -14.51 9.39 -6.45
C LEU A 106 -13.38 10.31 -6.94
N LEU A 107 -12.34 9.75 -7.56
CA LEU A 107 -11.22 10.54 -8.09
C LEU A 107 -11.58 11.31 -9.36
N GLU A 108 -12.41 10.74 -10.22
CA GLU A 108 -12.86 11.43 -11.44
C GLU A 108 -13.76 12.64 -11.12
N LYS A 109 -14.64 12.52 -10.14
CA LYS A 109 -15.52 13.61 -9.68
C LYS A 109 -14.77 14.66 -8.86
N ASN A 110 -13.63 14.33 -8.26
CA ASN A 110 -12.90 15.20 -7.33
C ASN A 110 -11.44 15.37 -7.77
N LYS A 111 -11.19 16.16 -8.80
CA LYS A 111 -9.88 16.33 -9.46
C LYS A 111 -8.75 16.82 -8.55
N LYS A 112 -9.05 17.53 -7.46
CA LYS A 112 -8.07 18.01 -6.46
C LYS A 112 -7.52 16.91 -5.55
N PHE A 113 -8.09 15.70 -5.59
CA PHE A 113 -7.63 14.55 -4.83
C PHE A 113 -6.81 13.62 -5.72
N ILE A 114 -5.71 13.12 -5.18
CA ILE A 114 -4.74 12.29 -5.93
C ILE A 114 -4.90 10.81 -5.64
N LEU A 115 -5.49 10.45 -4.49
CA LEU A 115 -5.65 9.10 -4.01
C LEU A 115 -7.02 8.91 -3.34
N ALA A 116 -7.66 7.77 -3.63
CA ALA A 116 -8.85 7.31 -2.93
C ALA A 116 -8.58 5.93 -2.32
N TYR A 117 -9.03 5.71 -1.08
CA TYR A 117 -8.84 4.43 -0.40
C TYR A 117 -10.05 4.03 0.44
N GLY A 118 -10.19 2.74 0.70
CA GLY A 118 -11.23 2.21 1.55
C GLY A 118 -10.69 1.40 2.73
N LEU A 119 -11.61 0.76 3.46
CA LEU A 119 -11.27 -0.12 4.56
C LEU A 119 -10.84 -1.51 4.07
N GLN A 120 -10.39 -2.35 4.98
CA GLN A 120 -10.14 -3.77 4.77
C GLN A 120 -11.09 -4.62 5.60
N ARG A 121 -11.42 -5.81 5.09
CA ARG A 121 -12.02 -6.89 5.85
C ARG A 121 -11.00 -8.00 6.01
N LYS A 122 -10.83 -8.53 7.21
CA LYS A 122 -9.92 -9.65 7.48
C LYS A 122 -10.71 -10.94 7.59
N VAL A 123 -10.18 -12.02 6.98
CA VAL A 123 -10.79 -13.34 6.97
C VAL A 123 -9.75 -14.42 7.26
N VAL A 124 -10.17 -15.55 7.78
CA VAL A 124 -9.27 -16.69 8.05
C VAL A 124 -8.86 -17.34 6.73
N ASP A 125 -9.81 -17.57 5.84
CA ASP A 125 -9.58 -18.19 4.54
C ASP A 125 -10.18 -17.34 3.42
N ILE A 126 -9.34 -16.91 2.49
CA ILE A 126 -9.76 -16.11 1.33
C ILE A 126 -10.39 -16.95 0.21
N SER A 127 -10.22 -18.27 0.21
CA SER A 127 -10.72 -19.14 -0.86
C SER A 127 -12.24 -19.31 -0.82
N SER A 128 -12.86 -19.18 0.34
CA SER A 128 -14.28 -19.36 0.59
C SER A 128 -15.10 -18.07 0.60
N VAL A 129 -14.46 -16.91 0.36
CA VAL A 129 -15.11 -15.61 0.51
C VAL A 129 -15.96 -15.25 -0.71
N LYS A 130 -17.19 -14.79 -0.45
CA LYS A 130 -18.01 -14.10 -1.44
C LYS A 130 -17.49 -12.68 -1.65
N LEU A 131 -17.26 -12.29 -2.91
CA LEU A 131 -16.73 -10.97 -3.30
C LEU A 131 -17.82 -9.93 -3.51
N ASP A 132 -19.08 -10.34 -3.52
CA ASP A 132 -20.22 -9.43 -3.66
C ASP A 132 -20.62 -8.90 -2.30
N ASP A 133 -20.70 -7.58 -2.21
CA ASP A 133 -21.16 -6.87 -1.02
C ASP A 133 -22.33 -5.94 -1.37
N ASN A 134 -23.19 -5.71 -0.40
CA ASN A 134 -24.28 -4.77 -0.51
C ASN A 134 -23.76 -3.34 -0.34
N LEU A 135 -23.45 -2.67 -1.44
CA LEU A 135 -22.85 -1.33 -1.50
C LEU A 135 -23.84 -0.21 -1.10
N LYS A 136 -24.49 -0.36 0.04
CA LYS A 136 -25.42 0.66 0.60
C LYS A 136 -24.67 1.58 1.57
N ASN A 137 -25.09 2.83 1.63
CA ASN A 137 -24.63 3.83 2.61
C ASN A 137 -23.10 4.08 2.58
N LEU A 138 -22.58 4.45 1.41
CA LEU A 138 -21.17 4.79 1.23
C LEU A 138 -20.85 6.15 1.84
N ASN A 139 -20.27 6.18 3.04
CA ASN A 139 -19.80 7.41 3.68
C ASN A 139 -18.39 7.76 3.20
N ILE A 140 -18.18 9.03 2.87
CA ILE A 140 -16.93 9.55 2.33
C ILE A 140 -16.35 10.59 3.29
N THR A 141 -15.04 10.56 3.49
CA THR A 141 -14.30 11.57 4.25
C THR A 141 -13.22 12.17 3.37
N TYR A 142 -13.21 13.48 3.23
CA TYR A 142 -12.17 14.23 2.52
C TYR A 142 -11.05 14.58 3.49
N GLN A 143 -9.81 14.23 3.11
CA GLN A 143 -8.61 14.45 3.91
C GLN A 143 -7.71 15.44 3.19
N ASN A 144 -7.79 16.70 3.61
CA ASN A 144 -6.89 17.75 3.15
C ASN A 144 -5.58 17.69 3.96
N ASN A 145 -4.44 17.84 3.28
CA ASN A 145 -3.11 17.80 3.89
C ASN A 145 -2.87 16.58 4.81
N PRO A 146 -3.00 15.33 4.32
CA PRO A 146 -2.98 14.13 5.16
C PRO A 146 -1.60 13.77 5.71
N ILE A 147 -0.56 14.60 5.53
CA ILE A 147 0.83 14.27 5.87
C ILE A 147 1.01 13.87 7.35
N LYS A 148 0.43 14.59 8.30
CA LYS A 148 0.52 14.23 9.72
C LYS A 148 -0.20 12.89 10.01
N LEU A 149 -1.29 12.63 9.30
CA LEU A 149 -2.02 11.37 9.42
C LEU A 149 -1.18 10.20 8.86
N ALA A 150 -0.55 10.39 7.70
CA ALA A 150 0.38 9.43 7.11
C ALA A 150 1.59 9.14 8.01
N MET A 151 2.18 10.18 8.63
CA MET A 151 3.29 10.00 9.57
C MET A 151 2.90 9.23 10.84
N ARG A 152 1.62 9.27 11.22
CA ARG A 152 1.13 8.62 12.45
C ARG A 152 1.18 7.10 12.34
N ASN A 153 0.63 6.52 11.29
CA ASN A 153 0.58 5.08 11.02
C ASN A 153 0.43 4.85 9.51
N SER A 154 0.64 3.61 9.03
CA SER A 154 0.12 3.20 7.72
C SER A 154 -1.38 3.45 7.67
N MET A 155 -1.82 4.22 6.68
CA MET A 155 -3.23 4.60 6.52
C MET A 155 -4.05 3.46 5.92
N PHE A 156 -3.40 2.65 5.09
CA PHE A 156 -3.98 1.56 4.31
C PHE A 156 -2.87 0.60 3.86
N ASN A 157 -3.25 -0.58 3.40
CA ASN A 157 -2.36 -1.54 2.71
C ASN A 157 -2.46 -1.32 1.19
N PRO A 158 -1.53 -1.89 0.39
CA PRO A 158 -1.52 -1.73 -1.08
C PRO A 158 -2.87 -2.02 -1.72
N SER A 159 -3.54 -3.09 -1.30
CA SER A 159 -4.82 -3.53 -1.87
C SER A 159 -6.01 -2.62 -1.60
N GLN A 160 -5.85 -1.57 -0.77
CA GLN A 160 -6.96 -0.72 -0.33
C GLN A 160 -7.10 0.58 -1.13
N PHE A 161 -6.15 0.99 -1.96
CA PHE A 161 -6.17 2.31 -2.58
C PHE A 161 -6.06 2.30 -4.10
N LEU A 162 -6.50 3.38 -4.70
CA LEU A 162 -6.36 3.78 -6.09
C LEU A 162 -5.67 5.15 -6.13
N VAL A 163 -4.68 5.33 -6.99
CA VAL A 163 -3.87 6.56 -7.10
C VAL A 163 -3.71 6.99 -8.55
N ARG A 164 -3.55 8.30 -8.81
CA ARG A 164 -3.20 8.82 -10.13
C ARG A 164 -1.80 8.36 -10.52
N THR A 165 -1.66 7.80 -11.72
CA THR A 165 -0.40 7.21 -12.21
C THR A 165 0.70 8.24 -12.36
N ASP A 166 0.39 9.38 -12.95
CA ASP A 166 1.32 10.50 -13.13
C ASP A 166 1.89 10.99 -11.80
N ILE A 167 1.04 11.18 -10.81
CA ILE A 167 1.43 11.58 -9.46
C ILE A 167 2.28 10.50 -8.78
N CYS A 168 1.91 9.23 -8.90
CA CYS A 168 2.66 8.13 -8.33
C CYS A 168 4.07 8.02 -8.93
N LYS A 169 4.20 8.23 -10.25
CA LYS A 169 5.49 8.31 -10.94
C LYS A 169 6.29 9.55 -10.54
N MET A 170 5.65 10.71 -10.45
CA MET A 170 6.27 11.99 -10.09
C MET A 170 6.92 11.95 -8.70
N VAL A 171 6.30 11.31 -7.71
CA VAL A 171 6.89 11.16 -6.37
C VAL A 171 7.99 10.10 -6.29
N GLY A 172 8.29 9.41 -7.39
CA GLY A 172 9.34 8.40 -7.46
C GLY A 172 8.95 7.05 -6.84
N GLY A 173 7.65 6.78 -6.61
CA GLY A 173 7.18 5.51 -6.06
C GLY A 173 7.58 5.27 -4.60
N CYS A 174 7.84 4.00 -4.29
CA CYS A 174 8.27 3.53 -2.97
C CYS A 174 9.76 3.78 -2.73
N ASP A 175 10.18 3.92 -1.47
CA ASP A 175 11.58 4.03 -1.12
C ASP A 175 12.23 2.64 -1.04
N GLU A 176 13.05 2.30 -2.03
CA GLU A 176 13.73 0.99 -2.11
C GLU A 176 14.84 0.81 -1.05
N ARG A 177 15.28 1.88 -0.37
CA ARG A 177 16.19 1.78 0.77
C ARG A 177 15.56 1.05 1.96
N VAL A 178 14.21 0.92 1.97
CA VAL A 178 13.45 0.16 2.98
C VAL A 178 12.65 -0.94 2.28
N ILE A 179 13.25 -2.12 2.17
CA ILE A 179 12.81 -3.24 1.31
C ILE A 179 11.34 -3.64 1.49
N HIS A 180 10.78 -3.54 2.70
CA HIS A 180 9.45 -4.05 3.04
C HIS A 180 8.55 -2.99 3.70
N SER A 181 8.57 -1.77 3.21
CA SER A 181 7.71 -0.67 3.68
C SER A 181 7.13 0.10 2.50
N GLN A 182 6.77 -0.63 1.44
CA GLN A 182 6.35 -0.02 0.17
C GLN A 182 5.18 0.95 0.36
N GLU A 183 4.10 0.51 1.00
CA GLU A 183 2.89 1.32 1.15
C GLU A 183 3.12 2.55 2.05
N TYR A 184 3.94 2.40 3.10
CA TYR A 184 4.17 3.49 4.03
C TYR A 184 5.04 4.59 3.42
N SER A 185 6.16 4.23 2.76
CA SER A 185 7.05 5.19 2.11
C SER A 185 6.35 5.93 0.97
N LEU A 186 5.60 5.21 0.14
CA LEU A 186 4.79 5.80 -0.93
C LEU A 186 3.71 6.74 -0.37
N THR A 187 3.01 6.33 0.70
CA THR A 187 1.97 7.15 1.33
C THR A 187 2.52 8.46 1.86
N LEU A 188 3.71 8.47 2.48
CA LEU A 188 4.37 9.71 2.94
C LEU A 188 4.64 10.67 1.79
N ARG A 189 5.19 10.17 0.68
CA ARG A 189 5.49 10.98 -0.52
C ARG A 189 4.23 11.56 -1.14
N LEU A 190 3.18 10.74 -1.30
CA LEU A 190 1.89 11.20 -1.83
C LEU A 190 1.20 12.20 -0.89
N ALA A 191 1.18 11.93 0.42
CA ALA A 191 0.55 12.80 1.41
C ALA A 191 1.22 14.18 1.55
N ASN A 192 2.48 14.29 1.14
CA ASN A 192 3.22 15.56 1.13
C ASN A 192 2.77 16.51 0.02
N ILE A 193 2.18 15.98 -1.05
CA ILE A 193 1.86 16.77 -2.25
C ILE A 193 0.37 16.83 -2.58
N GLY A 194 -0.46 16.00 -1.96
CA GLY A 194 -1.87 15.96 -2.35
C GLY A 194 -2.83 15.49 -1.28
N ASN A 195 -4.11 15.60 -1.61
CA ASN A 195 -5.23 15.28 -0.74
C ASN A 195 -5.77 13.87 -1.03
N PHE A 196 -6.36 13.22 -0.03
CA PHE A 196 -6.89 11.87 -0.11
C PHE A 196 -8.40 11.84 0.13
N ILE A 197 -9.07 10.87 -0.49
CA ILE A 197 -10.48 10.54 -0.20
C ILE A 197 -10.50 9.20 0.52
N ARG A 198 -11.18 9.15 1.66
CA ARG A 198 -11.46 7.91 2.37
C ARG A 198 -12.91 7.50 2.16
N LEU A 199 -13.10 6.30 1.65
CA LEU A 199 -14.37 5.60 1.61
C LEU A 199 -14.49 4.74 2.89
N ASN A 200 -15.50 4.99 3.72
CA ASN A 200 -15.74 4.22 4.94
C ASN A 200 -16.46 2.89 4.63
N TYR A 201 -15.89 2.13 3.71
CA TYR A 201 -16.40 0.84 3.24
C TYR A 201 -15.24 -0.11 2.92
N PRO A 202 -15.35 -1.42 3.20
CA PRO A 202 -14.31 -2.39 2.82
C PRO A 202 -14.15 -2.46 1.30
N VAL A 203 -12.93 -2.33 0.81
CA VAL A 203 -12.60 -2.43 -0.62
C VAL A 203 -11.67 -3.61 -0.92
N ALA A 204 -11.04 -4.15 0.12
CA ALA A 204 -10.14 -5.27 0.04
C ALA A 204 -10.39 -6.28 1.17
N ILE A 205 -10.08 -7.54 0.91
CA ILE A 205 -10.16 -8.64 1.87
C ILE A 205 -8.76 -9.20 2.03
N LEU A 206 -8.30 -9.26 3.27
CA LEU A 206 -6.97 -9.69 3.63
C LEU A 206 -7.03 -10.97 4.49
N PRO A 207 -6.12 -11.93 4.30
CA PRO A 207 -6.01 -13.07 5.21
C PRO A 207 -5.52 -12.62 6.58
N MET A 208 -6.08 -13.20 7.65
CA MET A 208 -5.67 -12.87 9.03
C MET A 208 -4.26 -13.39 9.35
N GLN A 209 -3.92 -14.56 8.83
CA GLN A 209 -2.64 -15.24 9.06
C GLN A 209 -2.26 -16.04 7.81
N ALA A 210 -1.63 -15.39 6.83
CA ALA A 210 -1.08 -16.11 5.69
C ALA A 210 0.39 -16.46 5.97
N PRO A 211 0.82 -17.70 5.78
CA PRO A 211 2.23 -18.07 5.91
C PRO A 211 3.13 -17.19 5.03
N GLY A 212 4.23 -16.70 5.63
CA GLY A 212 5.18 -15.81 4.96
C GLY A 212 4.68 -14.37 4.80
N GLN A 213 3.73 -13.91 5.63
CA GLN A 213 3.39 -12.50 5.72
C GLN A 213 4.56 -11.70 6.32
N ILE A 214 4.91 -10.61 5.65
CA ILE A 214 5.96 -9.68 6.11
C ILE A 214 5.64 -9.09 7.50
N SER A 215 4.35 -8.99 7.84
CA SER A 215 3.84 -8.45 9.10
C SER A 215 3.99 -9.38 10.32
N GLU A 216 4.36 -10.64 10.15
CA GLU A 216 4.54 -11.60 11.28
C GLU A 216 5.60 -11.12 12.30
N LYS A 217 6.66 -10.45 11.83
CA LYS A 217 7.73 -9.94 12.69
C LYS A 217 7.47 -8.48 13.11
N LYS A 218 6.65 -8.27 14.15
CA LYS A 218 6.25 -6.93 14.64
C LYS A 218 7.42 -5.99 14.94
N ASN A 219 8.52 -6.48 15.51
CA ASN A 219 9.70 -5.65 15.82
C ASN A 219 10.33 -5.05 14.57
N ASN A 220 10.38 -5.83 13.48
CA ASN A 220 10.91 -5.34 12.19
C ASN A 220 9.98 -4.30 11.56
N GLN A 221 8.68 -4.38 11.83
CA GLN A 221 7.71 -3.40 11.31
C GLN A 221 7.94 -2.00 11.91
N ILE A 222 8.15 -1.90 13.23
CA ILE A 222 8.46 -0.62 13.89
C ILE A 222 9.73 0.00 13.31
N TYR A 223 10.78 -0.80 13.13
CA TYR A 223 12.02 -0.34 12.51
C TYR A 223 11.79 0.20 11.10
N ARG A 224 11.10 -0.56 10.23
CA ARG A 224 10.84 -0.20 8.83
C ARG A 224 10.07 1.11 8.70
N VAL A 225 8.95 1.26 9.44
CA VAL A 225 8.15 2.50 9.38
C VAL A 225 8.89 3.69 9.99
N SER A 226 9.78 3.47 10.96
CA SER A 226 10.63 4.54 11.52
C SER A 226 11.70 4.95 10.52
N LYS A 227 12.40 3.99 9.92
CA LYS A 227 13.42 4.27 8.90
C LYS A 227 12.85 4.97 7.67
N SER A 228 11.67 4.52 7.20
CA SER A 228 10.99 5.22 6.09
C SER A 228 10.63 6.67 6.42
N LEU A 229 10.21 6.95 7.67
CA LEU A 229 9.89 8.31 8.08
C LEU A 229 11.16 9.18 8.22
N GLU A 230 12.25 8.62 8.76
CA GLU A 230 13.55 9.27 8.86
C GLU A 230 14.05 9.67 7.47
N LEU A 231 14.15 8.73 6.54
CA LEU A 231 14.57 8.96 5.16
C LEU A 231 13.68 9.99 4.45
N PHE A 232 12.35 9.92 4.67
CA PHE A 232 11.44 10.91 4.12
C PHE A 232 11.75 12.33 4.61
N ILE A 233 12.09 12.52 5.88
CA ILE A 233 12.46 13.84 6.43
C ILE A 233 13.80 14.31 5.85
N GLU A 234 14.78 13.43 5.76
CA GLU A 234 16.10 13.71 5.18
C GLU A 234 15.97 14.18 3.71
N ASP A 235 15.19 13.46 2.91
CA ASP A 235 14.97 13.79 1.49
C ASP A 235 14.16 15.09 1.29
N ASN A 236 13.41 15.56 2.31
CA ASN A 236 12.54 16.72 2.22
C ASN A 236 12.96 17.85 3.17
N SER A 237 14.16 18.42 2.95
CA SER A 237 14.74 19.48 3.79
C SER A 237 13.89 20.74 3.90
N LYS A 238 13.02 21.02 2.90
CA LYS A 238 12.11 22.18 2.84
C LYS A 238 10.80 22.01 3.58
N LEU A 239 10.56 20.87 4.24
CA LEU A 239 9.35 20.67 5.05
C LEU A 239 9.21 21.77 6.11
N ASN A 240 7.97 22.21 6.32
CA ASN A 240 7.63 23.16 7.40
C ASN A 240 8.09 22.63 8.76
N LEU A 241 8.59 23.52 9.62
CA LEU A 241 9.09 23.19 10.95
C LEU A 241 8.10 22.37 11.78
N ASN A 242 6.81 22.75 11.75
CA ASN A 242 5.75 22.01 12.47
C ASN A 242 5.58 20.56 11.99
N ILE A 243 5.85 20.30 10.72
CA ILE A 243 5.82 18.94 10.17
C ILE A 243 7.05 18.16 10.61
N LYS A 244 8.24 18.79 10.60
CA LYS A 244 9.49 18.19 11.09
C LYS A 244 9.39 17.83 12.57
N LEU A 245 8.91 18.74 13.41
CA LEU A 245 8.71 18.51 14.85
C LEU A 245 7.72 17.38 15.09
N TYR A 246 6.60 17.36 14.35
CA TYR A 246 5.64 16.26 14.44
C TYR A 246 6.27 14.91 14.05
N ALA A 247 7.06 14.87 12.99
CA ALA A 247 7.76 13.65 12.55
C ALA A 247 8.77 13.20 13.61
N GLN A 248 9.57 14.10 14.17
CA GLN A 248 10.51 13.81 15.26
C GLN A 248 9.80 13.22 16.47
N ARG A 249 8.69 13.81 16.89
CA ARG A 249 7.83 13.28 17.96
C ARG A 249 7.34 11.86 17.66
N ARG A 250 6.98 11.56 16.40
CA ARG A 250 6.56 10.20 16.00
C ARG A 250 7.71 9.21 16.07
N LEU A 251 8.91 9.59 15.63
CA LEU A 251 10.11 8.75 15.70
C LEU A 251 10.47 8.43 17.15
N THR A 252 10.53 9.44 18.02
CA THR A 252 10.83 9.23 19.44
C THR A 252 9.78 8.37 20.15
N ALA A 253 8.49 8.58 19.85
CA ALA A 253 7.42 7.76 20.42
C ALA A 253 7.47 6.29 19.97
N ARG A 254 7.92 6.03 18.74
CA ARG A 254 8.14 4.66 18.22
C ARG A 254 9.37 4.02 18.89
N ALA A 255 10.47 4.75 18.99
CA ALA A 255 11.68 4.30 19.67
C ALA A 255 11.40 3.97 21.14
N TRP A 256 10.67 4.84 21.84
CA TRP A 256 10.20 4.58 23.20
C TRP A 256 9.42 3.28 23.34
N ARG A 257 8.42 3.06 22.47
CA ARG A 257 7.66 1.80 22.48
C ARG A 257 8.54 0.57 22.20
N PHE A 258 9.55 0.70 21.34
CA PHE A 258 10.45 -0.40 21.02
C PHE A 258 11.35 -0.78 22.20
N VAL A 259 11.84 0.20 22.97
CA VAL A 259 12.72 -0.06 24.11
C VAL A 259 11.99 -0.32 25.42
N ARG A 260 10.71 0.07 25.51
CA ARG A 260 9.86 -0.23 26.67
C ARG A 260 9.75 -1.75 26.85
N GLY A 261 10.22 -2.25 27.98
CA GLY A 261 10.29 -3.70 28.29
C GLY A 261 11.66 -4.32 27.98
N LYS A 262 12.62 -3.57 27.43
CA LYS A 262 14.02 -3.99 27.34
C LYS A 262 14.74 -3.69 28.66
N LYS A 263 15.64 -4.60 29.10
CA LYS A 263 16.38 -4.46 30.38
C LYS A 263 17.41 -3.31 30.37
N ASN A 264 17.74 -2.72 29.21
CA ASN A 264 18.74 -1.67 29.11
C ASN A 264 18.14 -0.30 29.48
N ARG A 265 18.27 0.08 30.75
CA ARG A 265 17.75 1.34 31.33
C ARG A 265 18.38 2.61 30.74
N ALA A 266 19.63 2.57 30.33
CA ALA A 266 20.31 3.75 29.76
C ALA A 266 19.74 4.15 28.39
N ILE A 267 19.49 3.17 27.50
CA ILE A 267 18.84 3.41 26.22
C ILE A 267 17.41 3.91 26.43
N TYR A 268 16.71 3.34 27.44
CA TYR A 268 15.36 3.74 27.79
C TYR A 268 15.29 5.21 28.20
N PHE A 269 16.22 5.68 29.06
CA PHE A 269 16.28 7.07 29.51
C PHE A 269 16.57 8.05 28.36
N LYS A 270 17.51 7.72 27.47
CA LYS A 270 17.82 8.53 26.28
C LYS A 270 16.57 8.76 25.41
N TYR A 271 15.81 7.70 25.11
CA TYR A 271 14.60 7.83 24.29
C TYR A 271 13.47 8.54 25.01
N PHE A 272 13.41 8.46 26.32
CA PHE A 272 12.48 9.24 27.14
C PHE A 272 12.76 10.74 27.06
N LEU A 273 13.99 11.16 27.19
CA LEU A 273 14.40 12.55 27.02
C LEU A 273 14.08 13.07 25.61
N LEU A 274 14.42 12.30 24.59
CA LEU A 274 14.06 12.64 23.19
C LEU A 274 12.56 12.76 22.98
N TYR A 275 11.77 11.94 23.67
CA TYR A 275 10.30 12.04 23.64
C TYR A 275 9.80 13.33 24.27
N LEU A 276 10.36 13.73 25.41
CA LEU A 276 10.01 14.99 26.09
C LEU A 276 10.37 16.21 25.25
N ILE A 277 11.57 16.25 24.69
CA ILE A 277 12.03 17.34 23.80
C ILE A 277 11.13 17.46 22.56
N GLY A 278 10.68 16.34 22.00
CA GLY A 278 9.76 16.32 20.85
C GLY A 278 8.31 16.71 21.19
N LEU A 279 8.00 17.04 22.46
CA LEU A 279 6.70 17.57 22.88
C LEU A 279 6.60 19.08 22.77
N PHE A 280 7.72 19.77 22.71
CA PHE A 280 7.85 21.22 22.54
C PHE A 280 8.33 21.54 21.12
#